data_6cc9d9a34c4da14b29a2b75c0ba99303
#
_entry.id   6cc9d9a34c4da14b29a2b75c0ba99303
#
_cell.length_a   1.000
_cell.length_b   1.000
_cell.length_c   1.000
_cell.angle_alpha   90.00
_cell.angle_beta   90.00
_cell.angle_gamma   90.00
#
_symmetry.space_group_name_H-M   'P 1'
#
loop_
_entity.id
_entity.type
_entity.pdbx_description
1 polymer ?
#
loop_
_entity_poly.entity_id
_entity_poly.type
_entity_poly.pdbx_seq_one_letter_code
_entity_poly.pdbx_strand_id
1 'polypeptide(L)'
;MRESCMYGSERGARGNSRPYRTRRDFITLLGGGAAAWPLVARAQQSTMPVVGFLHQGSAGANGKGVGAFLRGLQGAGYEDQRNVQLEFRWADGHYDQLGSLAADLVRLRPAVIVAALLPAAEAAKSATTTIPVVFISGSDPIETGLVASLARPTSNVTGVSLFSVPLISKRLELLHELVPGITAVAVLVNPSNPNARSNELAIENAARVIGLKLAFMGAAAEREFADVFASIAQQRFGAAIVSADGLFASRREQLVALAARHSIPTMYFQREFVDAGGLISYGANSPTMYQQAGSYVGRILKGALPSDLPVMQPIKLELVINLKTAKAFGVEIPPTLLALADEVIE
;
A
#
# COMPACT_ATOMS: atom_id res chain seq x y z
N MET A 1 22.85 -74.12 25.21
CA MET A 1 24.25 -74.33 25.69
C MET A 1 24.57 -73.09 26.46
N ARG A 2 24.44 -73.14 27.77
CA ARG A 2 25.48 -73.47 28.78
C ARG A 2 26.49 -72.35 28.78
N GLU A 3 26.86 -71.68 29.77
CA GLU A 3 26.86 -71.85 31.27
C GLU A 3 27.60 -70.60 31.74
N SER A 4 27.17 -69.87 32.71
CA SER A 4 27.28 -70.21 34.14
C SER A 4 28.60 -69.74 34.79
N CYS A 5 28.39 -69.09 35.90
CA CYS A 5 29.07 -69.13 37.18
C CYS A 5 30.17 -68.08 37.43
N MET A 6 30.20 -67.43 38.48
CA MET A 6 29.83 -67.41 39.88
C MET A 6 31.05 -66.90 40.66
N TYR A 7 30.75 -66.17 41.75
CA TYR A 7 31.35 -66.10 43.06
C TYR A 7 32.63 -65.31 43.40
N GLY A 8 32.50 -64.55 44.48
CA GLY A 8 33.46 -64.31 45.51
C GLY A 8 33.43 -62.92 46.08
N SER A 9 32.65 -62.57 47.03
CA SER A 9 32.73 -62.41 48.51
C SER A 9 34.14 -62.04 48.99
N GLU A 10 34.28 -60.93 49.72
CA GLU A 10 34.33 -60.76 51.14
C GLU A 10 34.73 -59.35 51.62
N ARG A 11 33.95 -58.82 52.54
CA ARG A 11 34.22 -58.14 53.79
C ARG A 11 35.44 -57.24 53.99
N GLY A 12 35.12 -56.03 54.49
CA GLY A 12 36.04 -55.20 55.25
C GLY A 12 35.42 -53.90 55.73
N ALA A 13 34.75 -53.98 56.90
CA ALA A 13 34.28 -52.78 57.59
C ALA A 13 35.45 -52.02 58.24
N ARG A 14 35.43 -50.70 58.14
CA ARG A 14 35.87 -49.81 59.27
C ARG A 14 35.35 -48.38 58.97
N GLY A 15 34.67 -47.87 60.00
CA GLY A 15 34.05 -46.56 60.04
C GLY A 15 35.07 -45.41 60.06
N ASN A 16 34.58 -44.29 59.63
CA ASN A 16 35.05 -43.02 60.16
C ASN A 16 33.95 -41.93 60.06
N SER A 17 33.77 -41.33 61.21
CA SER A 17 32.88 -40.27 61.59
C SER A 17 32.91 -39.05 60.64
N ARG A 18 31.75 -38.63 60.18
CA ARG A 18 31.58 -37.32 59.58
C ARG A 18 31.37 -36.26 60.65
N PRO A 19 32.08 -35.12 60.66
CA PRO A 19 31.72 -34.00 61.51
C PRO A 19 30.53 -33.26 60.96
N TYR A 20 29.55 -32.93 61.79
CA TYR A 20 28.43 -32.07 61.62
C TYR A 20 28.88 -30.69 61.07
N ARG A 21 28.45 -30.34 59.87
CA ARG A 21 28.53 -28.97 59.40
C ARG A 21 27.37 -28.16 59.98
N THR A 22 27.74 -27.12 60.68
CA THR A 22 26.87 -26.25 61.46
C THR A 22 25.94 -25.45 60.60
N ARG A 23 24.75 -25.13 61.08
CA ARG A 23 23.67 -24.36 60.54
C ARG A 23 24.04 -22.95 59.95
N ARG A 24 25.29 -22.52 60.14
CA ARG A 24 25.78 -21.22 59.69
C ARG A 24 26.14 -21.17 58.18
N ASP A 25 26.48 -22.29 57.57
CA ASP A 25 26.90 -22.32 56.15
C ASP A 25 25.74 -22.33 55.16
N PHE A 26 24.51 -22.59 55.68
CA PHE A 26 23.29 -22.60 54.82
C PHE A 26 22.68 -21.23 54.62
N ILE A 27 23.02 -20.22 55.43
CA ILE A 27 22.45 -18.89 55.39
C ILE A 27 23.24 -17.98 54.45
N THR A 28 24.51 -18.27 54.17
CA THR A 28 25.34 -17.47 53.26
C THR A 28 25.16 -17.77 51.79
N LEU A 29 24.55 -18.90 51.42
CA LEU A 29 24.24 -19.26 50.02
C LEU A 29 22.88 -18.75 49.55
N LEU A 30 21.98 -18.34 50.44
CA LEU A 30 20.66 -17.76 50.09
C LEU A 30 20.65 -16.23 50.02
N GLY A 31 21.72 -15.56 50.51
CA GLY A 31 21.84 -14.11 50.51
C GLY A 31 22.40 -13.52 49.22
N GLY A 32 23.07 -14.34 48.37
CA GLY A 32 23.68 -13.87 47.13
C GLY A 32 22.77 -13.87 45.90
N GLY A 33 21.64 -14.57 45.94
CA GLY A 33 20.73 -14.71 44.81
C GLY A 33 19.66 -13.60 44.69
N ALA A 34 19.37 -12.88 45.78
CA ALA A 34 18.30 -11.87 45.78
C ALA A 34 18.73 -10.48 45.29
N ALA A 35 20.03 -10.20 45.16
CA ALA A 35 20.54 -8.90 44.74
C ALA A 35 20.74 -8.80 43.20
N ALA A 36 20.70 -9.94 42.46
CA ALA A 36 20.87 -9.94 41.00
C ALA A 36 19.54 -9.88 40.22
N TRP A 37 18.39 -10.05 40.88
CA TRP A 37 17.08 -10.09 40.22
C TRP A 37 16.56 -8.75 39.67
N PRO A 38 16.86 -7.58 40.26
CA PRO A 38 16.40 -6.33 39.67
C PRO A 38 17.19 -5.84 38.45
N LEU A 39 18.36 -6.43 38.13
CA LEU A 39 19.17 -6.02 36.97
C LEU A 39 18.75 -6.72 35.66
N VAL A 40 18.14 -7.89 35.74
CA VAL A 40 17.66 -8.60 34.54
C VAL A 40 16.29 -8.06 34.09
N ALA A 41 15.48 -7.51 35.00
CA ALA A 41 14.19 -6.92 34.68
C ALA A 41 14.26 -5.53 33.96
N ARG A 42 15.44 -4.87 33.95
CA ARG A 42 15.66 -3.60 33.23
C ARG A 42 16.12 -3.75 31.79
N ALA A 43 16.42 -4.97 31.33
CA ALA A 43 16.91 -5.22 29.97
C ALA A 43 15.81 -5.45 28.93
N GLN A 44 14.52 -5.41 29.30
CA GLN A 44 13.38 -5.54 28.41
C GLN A 44 12.48 -4.29 28.46
N GLN A 45 13.05 -3.12 28.35
CA GLN A 45 12.31 -2.08 27.65
C GLN A 45 12.33 -2.49 26.17
N SER A 46 11.30 -3.21 25.74
CA SER A 46 11.06 -3.45 24.32
C SER A 46 11.00 -2.09 23.66
N THR A 47 12.04 -1.74 22.92
CA THR A 47 12.03 -0.53 22.11
C THR A 47 10.77 -0.63 21.25
N MET A 48 9.94 0.41 21.31
CA MET A 48 8.70 0.50 20.52
C MET A 48 9.03 0.17 19.06
N PRO A 49 8.34 -0.80 18.42
CA PRO A 49 8.65 -1.16 17.05
C PRO A 49 8.37 0.04 16.14
N VAL A 50 9.26 0.27 15.20
CA VAL A 50 9.13 1.32 14.19
C VAL A 50 8.48 0.73 12.94
N VAL A 51 7.50 1.41 12.38
CA VAL A 51 6.88 1.13 11.08
C VAL A 51 7.23 2.27 10.15
N GLY A 52 7.98 1.99 9.10
CA GLY A 52 8.25 2.94 8.03
C GLY A 52 7.08 3.04 7.07
N PHE A 53 6.74 4.22 6.60
CA PHE A 53 5.70 4.46 5.62
C PHE A 53 6.25 5.31 4.47
N LEU A 54 6.44 4.68 3.30
CA LEU A 54 6.92 5.32 2.09
C LEU A 54 5.77 5.55 1.11
N HIS A 55 5.61 6.79 0.65
CA HIS A 55 4.55 7.14 -0.29
C HIS A 55 5.06 8.05 -1.41
N GLN A 56 4.68 7.78 -2.65
CA GLN A 56 5.07 8.62 -3.80
C GLN A 56 4.38 9.99 -3.87
N GLY A 57 3.21 10.15 -3.26
CA GLY A 57 2.47 11.42 -3.20
C GLY A 57 2.74 12.22 -1.94
N SER A 58 1.83 13.16 -1.60
CA SER A 58 1.94 14.07 -0.45
C SER A 58 1.05 13.67 0.73
N ALA A 59 1.43 14.09 1.92
CA ALA A 59 0.68 13.84 3.17
C ALA A 59 -0.74 14.41 3.11
N GLY A 60 -0.90 15.65 2.66
CA GLY A 60 -2.20 16.35 2.60
C GLY A 60 -3.21 15.65 1.70
N ALA A 61 -2.76 15.12 0.57
CA ALA A 61 -3.63 14.43 -0.40
C ALA A 61 -4.08 13.04 0.06
N ASN A 62 -3.33 12.40 0.97
CA ASN A 62 -3.52 10.99 1.34
C ASN A 62 -4.08 10.79 2.75
N GLY A 63 -4.59 11.83 3.40
CA GLY A 63 -5.10 11.77 4.77
C GLY A 63 -6.18 10.71 5.00
N LYS A 64 -7.12 10.52 4.05
CA LYS A 64 -8.15 9.47 4.12
C LYS A 64 -7.52 8.06 4.09
N GLY A 65 -6.53 7.84 3.21
CA GLY A 65 -5.80 6.57 3.10
C GLY A 65 -5.01 6.27 4.37
N VAL A 66 -4.22 7.23 4.85
CA VAL A 66 -3.45 7.09 6.10
C VAL A 66 -4.39 6.83 7.29
N GLY A 67 -5.50 7.57 7.40
CA GLY A 67 -6.50 7.32 8.46
C GLY A 67 -7.10 5.90 8.40
N ALA A 68 -7.31 5.35 7.20
CA ALA A 68 -7.76 3.98 7.03
C ALA A 68 -6.67 2.97 7.41
N PHE A 69 -5.42 3.21 7.05
CA PHE A 69 -4.27 2.42 7.47
C PHE A 69 -4.18 2.36 9.01
N LEU A 70 -4.28 3.53 9.67
CA LEU A 70 -4.27 3.61 11.14
C LEU A 70 -5.41 2.81 11.77
N ARG A 71 -6.62 2.84 11.20
CA ARG A 71 -7.74 1.99 11.69
C ARG A 71 -7.45 0.51 11.54
N GLY A 72 -6.82 0.09 10.43
CA GLY A 72 -6.39 -1.30 10.24
C GLY A 72 -5.34 -1.74 11.26
N LEU A 73 -4.37 -0.87 11.53
CA LEU A 73 -3.32 -1.07 12.51
C LEU A 73 -3.90 -1.15 13.94
N GLN A 74 -4.83 -0.24 14.27
CA GLN A 74 -5.54 -0.21 15.55
C GLN A 74 -6.40 -1.47 15.76
N GLY A 75 -7.09 -1.94 14.71
CA GLY A 75 -7.83 -3.21 14.75
C GLY A 75 -6.93 -4.43 15.03
N ALA A 76 -5.64 -4.33 14.74
CA ALA A 76 -4.64 -5.33 15.12
C ALA A 76 -4.03 -5.09 16.51
N GLY A 77 -4.40 -4.02 17.23
CA GLY A 77 -3.96 -3.70 18.58
C GLY A 77 -2.76 -2.76 18.68
N TYR A 78 -2.43 -2.04 17.58
CA TYR A 78 -1.31 -1.10 17.55
C TYR A 78 -1.81 0.33 17.36
N GLU A 79 -1.28 1.25 18.18
CA GLU A 79 -1.57 2.68 18.11
C GLU A 79 -0.26 3.47 18.06
N ASP A 80 -0.22 4.43 17.11
CA ASP A 80 0.95 5.30 16.95
C ASP A 80 1.26 6.07 18.23
N GLN A 81 2.55 6.23 18.55
CA GLN A 81 3.08 6.86 19.75
C GLN A 81 2.70 6.18 21.08
N ARG A 82 1.99 5.04 21.06
CA ARG A 82 1.62 4.28 22.26
C ARG A 82 2.36 2.95 22.35
N ASN A 83 2.32 2.14 21.30
CA ASN A 83 2.97 0.83 21.25
C ASN A 83 3.61 0.53 19.87
N VAL A 84 3.58 1.49 18.97
CA VAL A 84 4.25 1.50 17.67
C VAL A 84 4.64 2.95 17.33
N GLN A 85 5.75 3.16 16.62
CA GLN A 85 6.16 4.46 16.10
C GLN A 85 6.05 4.45 14.58
N LEU A 86 5.34 5.43 14.02
CA LEU A 86 5.21 5.58 12.57
C LEU A 86 6.19 6.63 12.04
N GLU A 87 6.96 6.25 11.03
CA GLU A 87 7.92 7.13 10.36
C GLU A 87 7.54 7.29 8.89
N PHE A 88 7.05 8.48 8.53
CA PHE A 88 6.58 8.77 7.18
C PHE A 88 7.66 9.38 6.30
N ARG A 89 7.69 8.97 5.02
CA ARG A 89 8.47 9.58 3.95
C ARG A 89 7.59 9.80 2.74
N TRP A 90 7.50 11.04 2.30
CA TRP A 90 6.66 11.49 1.19
C TRP A 90 7.56 11.99 0.06
N ALA A 91 7.34 11.51 -1.14
CA ALA A 91 8.09 11.94 -2.31
C ALA A 91 7.46 13.14 -3.03
N ASP A 92 6.23 13.54 -2.66
CA ASP A 92 5.49 14.68 -3.24
C ASP A 92 5.43 14.68 -4.78
N GLY A 93 5.42 13.48 -5.39
CA GLY A 93 5.43 13.29 -6.84
C GLY A 93 6.83 13.23 -7.46
N HIS A 94 7.90 13.40 -6.68
CA HIS A 94 9.29 13.30 -7.11
C HIS A 94 9.78 11.85 -7.05
N TYR A 95 9.56 11.08 -8.10
CA TYR A 95 9.89 9.65 -8.16
C TYR A 95 11.38 9.36 -8.00
N ASP A 96 12.26 10.28 -8.45
CA ASP A 96 13.71 10.23 -8.31
C ASP A 96 14.18 10.19 -6.86
N GLN A 97 13.38 10.70 -5.92
CA GLN A 97 13.71 10.73 -4.49
C GLN A 97 13.34 9.42 -3.76
N LEU A 98 12.50 8.55 -4.34
CA LEU A 98 11.99 7.37 -3.65
C LEU A 98 13.10 6.43 -3.18
N GLY A 99 14.18 6.26 -3.96
CA GLY A 99 15.31 5.42 -3.58
C GLY A 99 16.03 5.93 -2.32
N SER A 100 16.27 7.23 -2.21
CA SER A 100 16.90 7.85 -1.03
C SER A 100 15.98 7.80 0.19
N LEU A 101 14.70 8.07 0.01
CA LEU A 101 13.69 7.99 1.09
C LEU A 101 13.51 6.56 1.62
N ALA A 102 13.56 5.55 0.75
CA ALA A 102 13.55 4.14 1.14
C ALA A 102 14.81 3.79 1.97
N ALA A 103 15.98 4.22 1.51
CA ALA A 103 17.23 4.02 2.23
C ALA A 103 17.23 4.71 3.62
N ASP A 104 16.60 5.89 3.72
CA ASP A 104 16.44 6.59 5.01
C ASP A 104 15.58 5.77 5.98
N LEU A 105 14.48 5.19 5.51
CA LEU A 105 13.67 4.30 6.34
C LEU A 105 14.45 3.06 6.76
N VAL A 106 15.19 2.41 5.85
CA VAL A 106 15.99 1.23 6.17
C VAL A 106 17.02 1.52 7.27
N ARG A 107 17.64 2.72 7.29
CA ARG A 107 18.58 3.13 8.35
C ARG A 107 17.96 3.17 9.75
N LEU A 108 16.65 3.42 9.85
CA LEU A 108 15.90 3.38 11.12
C LEU A 108 15.67 1.94 11.61
N ARG A 109 16.00 0.92 10.81
CA ARG A 109 15.77 -0.52 11.09
C ARG A 109 14.33 -0.79 11.53
N PRO A 110 13.33 -0.40 10.73
CA PRO A 110 11.94 -0.60 11.10
C PRO A 110 11.60 -2.10 11.13
N ALA A 111 10.59 -2.46 11.92
CA ALA A 111 10.06 -3.81 11.97
C ALA A 111 9.34 -4.18 10.66
N VAL A 112 8.80 -3.18 9.95
CA VAL A 112 8.13 -3.32 8.66
C VAL A 112 8.11 -1.98 7.91
N ILE A 113 8.17 -2.02 6.58
CA ILE A 113 7.98 -0.85 5.71
C ILE A 113 6.67 -1.03 4.95
N VAL A 114 5.78 -0.04 5.06
CA VAL A 114 4.62 0.09 4.16
C VAL A 114 5.05 0.93 2.96
N ALA A 115 4.77 0.45 1.76
CA ALA A 115 5.13 1.12 0.53
C ALA A 115 3.89 1.34 -0.34
N ALA A 116 3.43 2.58 -0.42
CA ALA A 116 2.18 2.93 -1.08
C ALA A 116 2.43 3.40 -2.51
N LEU A 117 1.77 2.71 -3.43
CA LEU A 117 1.86 2.78 -4.88
C LEU A 117 3.14 2.14 -5.43
N LEU A 118 3.09 1.71 -6.71
CA LEU A 118 4.12 0.84 -7.28
C LEU A 118 5.55 1.41 -7.21
N PRO A 119 5.83 2.68 -7.59
CA PRO A 119 7.19 3.21 -7.51
C PRO A 119 7.78 3.18 -6.10
N ALA A 120 6.95 3.42 -5.06
CA ALA A 120 7.39 3.32 -3.67
C ALA A 120 7.65 1.85 -3.27
N ALA A 121 6.82 0.91 -3.77
CA ALA A 121 7.00 -0.51 -3.51
C ALA A 121 8.29 -1.06 -4.13
N GLU A 122 8.60 -0.65 -5.37
CA GLU A 122 9.85 -1.00 -6.07
C GLU A 122 11.07 -0.44 -5.33
N ALA A 123 11.01 0.83 -4.91
CA ALA A 123 12.07 1.47 -4.15
C ALA A 123 12.32 0.77 -2.80
N ALA A 124 11.24 0.45 -2.05
CA ALA A 124 11.36 -0.26 -0.78
C ALA A 124 11.92 -1.68 -0.96
N LYS A 125 11.42 -2.43 -1.96
CA LYS A 125 11.94 -3.77 -2.30
C LYS A 125 13.42 -3.75 -2.66
N SER A 126 13.84 -2.74 -3.42
CA SER A 126 15.25 -2.59 -3.84
C SER A 126 16.16 -2.19 -2.67
N ALA A 127 15.64 -1.46 -1.69
CA ALA A 127 16.41 -0.97 -0.55
C ALA A 127 16.67 -2.04 0.54
N THR A 128 15.88 -3.13 0.59
CA THR A 128 16.04 -4.18 1.60
C THR A 128 15.54 -5.53 1.13
N THR A 129 16.27 -6.59 1.52
CA THR A 129 15.87 -7.99 1.32
C THR A 129 15.46 -8.69 2.61
N THR A 130 15.58 -8.01 3.76
CA THR A 130 15.35 -8.60 5.09
C THR A 130 14.23 -7.96 5.87
N ILE A 131 14.05 -6.63 5.75
CA ILE A 131 12.94 -5.93 6.40
C ILE A 131 11.65 -6.27 5.66
N PRO A 132 10.59 -6.73 6.34
CA PRO A 132 9.27 -6.93 5.76
C PRO A 132 8.76 -5.69 5.02
N VAL A 133 8.22 -5.87 3.82
CA VAL A 133 7.60 -4.82 3.02
C VAL A 133 6.15 -5.17 2.75
N VAL A 134 5.23 -4.29 3.13
CA VAL A 134 3.80 -4.39 2.80
C VAL A 134 3.47 -3.34 1.76
N PHE A 135 3.28 -3.76 0.52
CA PHE A 135 2.93 -2.82 -0.55
C PHE A 135 1.42 -2.59 -0.67
N ILE A 136 1.06 -1.42 -1.21
CA ILE A 136 -0.28 -1.08 -1.68
C ILE A 136 -0.11 -0.65 -3.13
N SER A 137 -0.59 -1.45 -4.10
CA SER A 137 -0.35 -1.17 -5.52
C SER A 137 -1.59 -1.36 -6.36
N GLY A 138 -1.70 -0.58 -7.43
CA GLY A 138 -2.71 -0.76 -8.47
C GLY A 138 -2.24 -1.66 -9.63
N SER A 139 -0.97 -2.06 -9.67
CA SER A 139 -0.38 -2.86 -10.75
C SER A 139 -0.40 -4.34 -10.41
N ASP A 140 -0.26 -5.20 -11.42
CA ASP A 140 -0.04 -6.63 -11.20
C ASP A 140 1.32 -6.86 -10.55
N PRO A 141 1.37 -7.36 -9.30
CA PRO A 141 2.62 -7.50 -8.57
C PRO A 141 3.48 -8.66 -9.07
N ILE A 142 2.94 -9.57 -9.88
CA ILE A 142 3.72 -10.63 -10.57
C ILE A 142 4.38 -10.02 -11.81
N GLU A 143 3.61 -9.34 -12.65
CA GLU A 143 4.12 -8.70 -13.88
C GLU A 143 5.22 -7.67 -13.56
N THR A 144 5.03 -6.89 -12.50
CA THR A 144 6.02 -5.91 -12.03
C THR A 144 7.18 -6.54 -11.25
N GLY A 145 7.12 -7.84 -11.02
CA GLY A 145 8.16 -8.55 -10.27
C GLY A 145 8.22 -8.23 -8.77
N LEU A 146 7.19 -7.61 -8.19
CA LEU A 146 7.15 -7.36 -6.74
C LEU A 146 7.13 -8.68 -5.96
N VAL A 147 6.33 -9.65 -6.42
CA VAL A 147 6.24 -10.99 -5.85
C VAL A 147 6.25 -12.05 -6.95
N ALA A 148 6.70 -13.26 -6.62
CA ALA A 148 6.68 -14.38 -7.56
C ALA A 148 5.32 -15.08 -7.62
N SER A 149 4.50 -14.96 -6.56
CA SER A 149 3.19 -15.58 -6.44
C SER A 149 2.30 -14.76 -5.51
N LEU A 150 1.02 -14.65 -5.84
CA LEU A 150 0.03 -13.97 -5.00
C LEU A 150 -0.33 -14.80 -3.76
N ALA A 151 -0.45 -16.13 -3.93
CA ALA A 151 -0.86 -17.02 -2.85
C ALA A 151 0.25 -17.25 -1.82
N ARG A 152 1.51 -17.26 -2.26
CA ARG A 152 2.68 -17.45 -1.40
C ARG A 152 3.82 -16.54 -1.89
N PRO A 153 3.89 -15.31 -1.42
CA PRO A 153 5.04 -14.45 -1.67
C PRO A 153 6.27 -15.11 -1.06
N THR A 154 7.31 -15.40 -1.86
CA THR A 154 8.50 -16.17 -1.42
C THR A 154 9.63 -15.29 -0.88
N SER A 155 9.37 -14.00 -0.70
CA SER A 155 10.34 -12.99 -0.27
C SER A 155 9.87 -12.26 0.99
N ASN A 156 10.60 -11.21 1.36
CA ASN A 156 10.21 -10.28 2.43
C ASN A 156 9.07 -9.33 2.02
N VAL A 157 8.44 -9.52 0.85
CA VAL A 157 7.45 -8.60 0.28
C VAL A 157 6.09 -9.28 0.20
N THR A 158 5.06 -8.64 0.73
CA THR A 158 3.64 -8.97 0.57
C THR A 158 2.83 -7.69 0.48
N GLY A 159 1.51 -7.75 0.33
CA GLY A 159 0.71 -6.53 0.33
C GLY A 159 -0.71 -6.68 -0.19
N VAL A 160 -1.23 -5.54 -0.66
CA VAL A 160 -2.57 -5.41 -1.24
C VAL A 160 -2.41 -4.92 -2.67
N SER A 161 -2.94 -5.67 -3.63
CA SER A 161 -2.89 -5.30 -5.04
C SER A 161 -4.28 -5.22 -5.64
N LEU A 162 -4.52 -4.10 -6.30
CA LEU A 162 -5.63 -3.93 -7.18
C LEU A 162 -5.14 -4.09 -8.62
N PHE A 163 -5.58 -5.10 -9.34
CA PHE A 163 -5.32 -5.21 -10.78
C PHE A 163 -5.96 -4.05 -11.53
N SER A 164 -5.21 -2.95 -11.73
CA SER A 164 -5.74 -1.74 -12.34
C SER A 164 -5.67 -1.74 -13.87
N VAL A 165 -4.87 -2.63 -14.48
CA VAL A 165 -4.75 -2.72 -15.95
C VAL A 165 -6.09 -3.06 -16.62
N PRO A 166 -6.90 -4.02 -16.14
CA PRO A 166 -8.25 -4.19 -16.66
C PRO A 166 -9.16 -2.98 -16.43
N LEU A 167 -8.87 -2.16 -15.42
CA LEU A 167 -9.72 -1.03 -15.05
C LEU A 167 -9.60 0.14 -16.03
N ILE A 168 -8.44 0.34 -16.66
CA ILE A 168 -8.30 1.45 -17.60
C ILE A 168 -9.16 1.22 -18.87
N SER A 169 -9.26 -0.03 -19.29
CA SER A 169 -10.17 -0.44 -20.37
C SER A 169 -11.63 -0.18 -19.99
N LYS A 170 -12.02 -0.59 -18.79
CA LYS A 170 -13.39 -0.35 -18.29
C LYS A 170 -13.71 1.11 -18.10
N ARG A 171 -12.74 1.94 -17.67
CA ARG A 171 -12.92 3.40 -17.62
C ARG A 171 -13.19 3.99 -18.98
N LEU A 172 -12.48 3.53 -20.01
CA LEU A 172 -12.70 3.99 -21.37
C LEU A 172 -14.09 3.59 -21.91
N GLU A 173 -14.53 2.35 -21.65
CA GLU A 173 -15.88 1.89 -22.00
C GLU A 173 -16.96 2.74 -21.32
N LEU A 174 -16.84 2.94 -19.99
CA LEU A 174 -17.79 3.76 -19.22
C LEU A 174 -17.82 5.21 -19.70
N LEU A 175 -16.67 5.78 -20.06
CA LEU A 175 -16.61 7.12 -20.61
C LEU A 175 -17.24 7.21 -22.00
N HIS A 176 -17.07 6.21 -22.83
CA HIS A 176 -17.70 6.11 -24.14
C HIS A 176 -19.23 5.95 -24.04
N GLU A 177 -19.71 5.18 -23.06
CA GLU A 177 -21.14 5.07 -22.75
C GLU A 177 -21.69 6.39 -22.21
N LEU A 178 -20.94 7.08 -21.36
CA LEU A 178 -21.32 8.36 -20.77
C LEU A 178 -21.48 9.48 -21.79
N VAL A 179 -20.61 9.51 -22.81
CA VAL A 179 -20.60 10.55 -23.85
C VAL A 179 -20.74 9.88 -25.21
N PRO A 180 -21.98 9.54 -25.61
CA PRO A 180 -22.23 8.87 -26.89
C PRO A 180 -21.74 9.72 -28.09
N GLY A 181 -21.11 9.04 -29.05
CA GLY A 181 -20.64 9.68 -30.29
C GLY A 181 -19.27 10.34 -30.19
N ILE A 182 -18.56 10.23 -29.06
CA ILE A 182 -17.14 10.63 -29.02
C ILE A 182 -16.33 9.73 -29.96
N THR A 183 -15.43 10.37 -30.73
CA THR A 183 -14.51 9.67 -31.63
C THR A 183 -13.06 9.74 -31.17
N ALA A 184 -12.76 10.64 -30.24
CA ALA A 184 -11.43 10.87 -29.72
C ALA A 184 -11.45 11.24 -28.23
N VAL A 185 -10.53 10.68 -27.49
CA VAL A 185 -10.35 10.88 -26.05
C VAL A 185 -8.91 11.33 -25.76
N ALA A 186 -8.76 12.37 -24.95
CA ALA A 186 -7.46 12.76 -24.42
C ALA A 186 -7.12 11.93 -23.18
N VAL A 187 -5.90 11.46 -23.08
CA VAL A 187 -5.40 10.70 -21.92
C VAL A 187 -4.29 11.50 -21.25
N LEU A 188 -4.56 12.05 -20.07
CA LEU A 188 -3.54 12.73 -19.28
C LEU A 188 -2.62 11.69 -18.65
N VAL A 189 -1.33 11.77 -18.97
CA VAL A 189 -0.29 10.87 -18.48
C VAL A 189 0.85 11.65 -17.83
N ASN A 190 1.47 11.07 -16.82
CA ASN A 190 2.72 11.58 -16.29
C ASN A 190 3.89 10.79 -16.91
N PRO A 191 4.68 11.36 -17.82
CA PRO A 191 5.78 10.65 -18.47
C PRO A 191 6.90 10.24 -17.50
N SER A 192 6.98 10.86 -16.32
CA SER A 192 7.93 10.48 -15.27
C SER A 192 7.47 9.27 -14.46
N ASN A 193 6.21 8.83 -14.61
CA ASN A 193 5.72 7.64 -13.92
C ASN A 193 6.28 6.38 -14.59
N PRO A 194 6.99 5.49 -13.86
CA PRO A 194 7.54 4.25 -14.43
C PRO A 194 6.49 3.37 -15.13
N ASN A 195 5.22 3.47 -14.73
CA ASN A 195 4.13 2.70 -15.30
C ASN A 195 3.42 3.39 -16.47
N ALA A 196 3.84 4.60 -16.87
CA ALA A 196 3.16 5.35 -17.94
C ALA A 196 3.01 4.49 -19.19
N ARG A 197 4.09 3.87 -19.66
CA ARG A 197 4.11 3.08 -20.89
C ARG A 197 3.20 1.85 -20.86
N SER A 198 3.16 1.11 -19.75
CA SER A 198 2.28 -0.07 -19.63
C SER A 198 0.80 0.35 -19.61
N ASN A 199 0.48 1.45 -18.94
CA ASN A 199 -0.88 2.01 -18.93
C ASN A 199 -1.29 2.51 -20.32
N GLU A 200 -0.39 3.18 -21.07
CA GLU A 200 -0.64 3.61 -22.45
C GLU A 200 -0.97 2.43 -23.35
N LEU A 201 -0.17 1.37 -23.33
CA LEU A 201 -0.40 0.18 -24.14
C LEU A 201 -1.75 -0.48 -23.82
N ALA A 202 -2.13 -0.54 -22.55
CA ALA A 202 -3.40 -1.13 -22.13
C ALA A 202 -4.61 -0.33 -22.66
N ILE A 203 -4.56 0.99 -22.56
CA ILE A 203 -5.66 1.85 -23.04
C ILE A 203 -5.71 1.92 -24.57
N GLU A 204 -4.55 1.88 -25.26
CA GLU A 204 -4.49 1.78 -26.72
C GLU A 204 -5.19 0.53 -27.25
N ASN A 205 -4.94 -0.61 -26.58
CA ASN A 205 -5.59 -1.87 -26.94
C ASN A 205 -7.12 -1.80 -26.75
N ALA A 206 -7.58 -1.23 -25.63
CA ALA A 206 -9.00 -1.04 -25.38
C ALA A 206 -9.64 -0.09 -26.40
N ALA A 207 -9.00 1.04 -26.69
CA ALA A 207 -9.50 2.02 -27.65
C ALA A 207 -9.64 1.44 -29.07
N ARG A 208 -8.71 0.58 -29.48
CA ARG A 208 -8.76 -0.10 -30.77
C ARG A 208 -9.99 -1.00 -30.89
N VAL A 209 -10.37 -1.68 -29.81
CA VAL A 209 -11.55 -2.58 -29.78
C VAL A 209 -12.84 -1.80 -29.96
N ILE A 210 -12.96 -0.62 -29.34
CA ILE A 210 -14.18 0.22 -29.39
C ILE A 210 -14.14 1.32 -30.47
N GLY A 211 -13.06 1.39 -31.26
CA GLY A 211 -12.95 2.31 -32.39
C GLY A 211 -12.66 3.77 -32.01
N LEU A 212 -12.12 4.02 -30.80
CA LEU A 212 -11.77 5.38 -30.35
C LEU A 212 -10.33 5.76 -30.72
N LYS A 213 -10.13 7.02 -31.05
CA LYS A 213 -8.80 7.62 -31.18
C LYS A 213 -8.33 8.13 -29.82
N LEU A 214 -7.07 7.91 -29.49
CA LEU A 214 -6.46 8.45 -28.30
C LEU A 214 -5.41 9.50 -28.63
N ALA A 215 -5.30 10.51 -27.75
CA ALA A 215 -4.19 11.44 -27.74
C ALA A 215 -3.61 11.49 -26.32
N PHE A 216 -2.34 11.12 -26.18
CA PHE A 216 -1.65 11.20 -24.90
C PHE A 216 -1.12 12.61 -24.66
N MET A 217 -1.50 13.17 -23.52
CA MET A 217 -1.17 14.52 -23.10
C MET A 217 -0.28 14.42 -21.86
N GLY A 218 1.01 14.69 -22.03
CA GLY A 218 2.00 14.58 -20.96
C GLY A 218 1.97 15.77 -20.01
N ALA A 219 2.00 15.49 -18.69
CA ALA A 219 2.26 16.47 -17.65
C ALA A 219 3.05 15.84 -16.50
N ALA A 220 4.29 16.26 -16.31
CA ALA A 220 5.18 15.81 -15.25
C ALA A 220 5.23 16.77 -14.05
N ALA A 221 4.65 17.95 -14.18
CA ALA A 221 4.63 18.98 -13.15
C ALA A 221 3.29 19.75 -13.16
N GLU A 222 2.92 20.26 -11.99
CA GLU A 222 1.67 21.03 -11.80
C GLU A 222 1.51 22.21 -12.74
N ARG A 223 2.60 22.92 -13.05
CA ARG A 223 2.60 24.09 -13.96
C ARG A 223 2.16 23.75 -15.38
N GLU A 224 2.19 22.48 -15.78
CA GLU A 224 1.87 22.01 -17.15
C GLU A 224 0.38 21.72 -17.31
N PHE A 225 -0.37 21.57 -16.22
CA PHE A 225 -1.78 21.15 -16.27
C PHE A 225 -2.68 22.15 -17.03
N ALA A 226 -2.49 23.46 -16.80
CA ALA A 226 -3.31 24.47 -17.46
C ALA A 226 -3.16 24.43 -18.98
N ASP A 227 -1.93 24.29 -19.47
CA ASP A 227 -1.63 24.23 -20.90
C ASP A 227 -2.17 22.94 -21.53
N VAL A 228 -2.08 21.82 -20.82
CA VAL A 228 -2.63 20.55 -21.28
C VAL A 228 -4.15 20.64 -21.41
N PHE A 229 -4.87 21.14 -20.41
CA PHE A 229 -6.33 21.26 -20.49
C PHE A 229 -6.78 22.27 -21.55
N ALA A 230 -6.04 23.37 -21.72
CA ALA A 230 -6.28 24.30 -22.82
C ALA A 230 -6.09 23.64 -24.20
N SER A 231 -5.05 22.82 -24.37
CA SER A 231 -4.78 22.04 -25.57
C SER A 231 -5.89 21.02 -25.85
N ILE A 232 -6.36 20.29 -24.81
CA ILE A 232 -7.49 19.36 -24.95
C ILE A 232 -8.74 20.10 -25.47
N ALA A 233 -9.05 21.26 -24.91
CA ALA A 233 -10.19 22.08 -25.33
C ALA A 233 -10.02 22.59 -26.75
N GLN A 234 -8.85 23.12 -27.15
CA GLN A 234 -8.57 23.61 -28.49
C GLN A 234 -8.67 22.52 -29.55
N GLN A 235 -8.20 21.32 -29.25
CA GLN A 235 -8.27 20.18 -30.17
C GLN A 235 -9.65 19.50 -30.17
N ARG A 236 -10.60 20.00 -29.39
CA ARG A 236 -11.99 19.54 -29.33
C ARG A 236 -12.12 18.03 -29.03
N PHE A 237 -11.30 17.50 -28.14
CA PHE A 237 -11.54 16.16 -27.62
C PHE A 237 -12.88 16.10 -26.91
N GLY A 238 -13.67 15.07 -27.22
CA GLY A 238 -15.02 14.92 -26.63
C GLY A 238 -15.01 14.58 -25.15
N ALA A 239 -13.92 14.03 -24.66
CA ALA A 239 -13.74 13.65 -23.26
C ALA A 239 -12.25 13.46 -22.92
N ALA A 240 -11.95 13.33 -21.62
CA ALA A 240 -10.61 13.04 -21.14
C ALA A 240 -10.59 11.90 -20.11
N ILE A 241 -9.46 11.21 -19.99
CA ILE A 241 -9.15 10.28 -18.90
C ILE A 241 -7.92 10.78 -18.18
N VAL A 242 -7.98 10.87 -16.86
CA VAL A 242 -6.81 11.08 -16.01
C VAL A 242 -6.27 9.72 -15.60
N SER A 243 -5.05 9.37 -16.02
CA SER A 243 -4.41 8.11 -15.65
C SER A 243 -4.00 8.09 -14.18
N ALA A 244 -3.86 6.88 -13.62
CA ALA A 244 -3.51 6.70 -12.22
C ALA A 244 -2.07 7.16 -11.96
N ASP A 245 -1.92 8.22 -11.16
CA ASP A 245 -0.63 8.85 -10.85
C ASP A 245 -0.66 9.57 -9.50
N GLY A 246 0.47 9.55 -8.78
CA GLY A 246 0.59 10.19 -7.46
C GLY A 246 0.55 11.72 -7.51
N LEU A 247 1.14 12.34 -8.55
CA LEU A 247 1.07 13.78 -8.77
C LEU A 247 -0.38 14.20 -9.04
N PHE A 248 -1.08 13.46 -9.92
CA PHE A 248 -2.47 13.77 -10.24
C PHE A 248 -3.40 13.59 -9.05
N ALA A 249 -3.20 12.54 -8.24
CA ALA A 249 -3.95 12.36 -7.00
C ALA A 249 -3.70 13.50 -6.00
N SER A 250 -2.47 13.99 -5.89
CA SER A 250 -2.10 15.11 -5.00
C SER A 250 -2.70 16.44 -5.43
N ARG A 251 -2.93 16.63 -6.74
CA ARG A 251 -3.42 17.86 -7.37
C ARG A 251 -4.82 17.70 -7.96
N ARG A 252 -5.61 16.75 -7.41
CA ARG A 252 -6.96 16.43 -7.91
C ARG A 252 -7.89 17.63 -7.98
N GLU A 253 -7.87 18.51 -6.98
CA GLU A 253 -8.73 19.71 -6.95
C GLU A 253 -8.42 20.65 -8.13
N GLN A 254 -7.15 20.84 -8.45
CA GLN A 254 -6.73 21.64 -9.59
C GLN A 254 -7.13 21.00 -10.92
N LEU A 255 -6.92 19.68 -11.07
CA LEU A 255 -7.32 18.97 -12.30
C LEU A 255 -8.83 19.00 -12.51
N VAL A 256 -9.62 18.82 -11.44
CA VAL A 256 -11.08 18.93 -11.48
C VAL A 256 -11.52 20.34 -11.86
N ALA A 257 -10.91 21.37 -11.29
CA ALA A 257 -11.22 22.75 -11.61
C ALA A 257 -10.88 23.09 -13.07
N LEU A 258 -9.78 22.56 -13.63
CA LEU A 258 -9.41 22.74 -15.03
C LEU A 258 -10.39 22.02 -15.97
N ALA A 259 -10.78 20.78 -15.65
CA ALA A 259 -11.81 20.06 -16.41
C ALA A 259 -13.13 20.82 -16.41
N ALA A 260 -13.54 21.34 -15.25
CA ALA A 260 -14.76 22.15 -15.12
C ALA A 260 -14.69 23.47 -15.91
N ARG A 261 -13.56 24.18 -15.83
CA ARG A 261 -13.34 25.44 -16.56
C ARG A 261 -13.52 25.28 -18.08
N HIS A 262 -13.08 24.14 -18.61
CA HIS A 262 -13.15 23.86 -20.04
C HIS A 262 -14.34 22.98 -20.44
N SER A 263 -15.22 22.63 -19.47
CA SER A 263 -16.37 21.73 -19.66
C SER A 263 -15.98 20.41 -20.34
N ILE A 264 -14.87 19.81 -19.93
CA ILE A 264 -14.36 18.54 -20.48
C ILE A 264 -14.87 17.39 -19.64
N PRO A 265 -15.78 16.53 -20.17
CA PRO A 265 -16.18 15.30 -19.51
C PRO A 265 -14.95 14.44 -19.19
N THR A 266 -14.67 14.23 -17.90
CA THR A 266 -13.43 13.60 -17.48
C THR A 266 -13.71 12.41 -16.59
N MET A 267 -13.11 11.25 -16.94
CA MET A 267 -13.08 10.03 -16.15
C MET A 267 -11.84 10.02 -15.28
N TYR A 268 -12.03 9.71 -13.99
CA TYR A 268 -10.97 9.63 -13.00
C TYR A 268 -10.78 8.20 -12.48
N PHE A 269 -9.62 7.94 -11.89
CA PHE A 269 -9.24 6.61 -11.42
C PHE A 269 -9.62 6.32 -9.97
N GLN A 270 -10.11 7.33 -9.22
CA GLN A 270 -10.52 7.18 -7.82
C GLN A 270 -11.59 8.20 -7.43
N ARG A 271 -12.43 7.85 -6.45
CA ARG A 271 -13.58 8.62 -6.01
C ARG A 271 -13.25 10.02 -5.48
N GLU A 272 -12.06 10.21 -4.90
CA GLU A 272 -11.65 11.47 -4.32
C GLU A 272 -11.65 12.63 -5.33
N PHE A 273 -11.54 12.35 -6.63
CA PHE A 273 -11.74 13.36 -7.67
C PHE A 273 -13.21 13.76 -7.80
N VAL A 274 -14.14 12.81 -7.67
CA VAL A 274 -15.58 13.07 -7.74
C VAL A 274 -16.04 13.78 -6.48
N ASP A 275 -15.50 13.42 -5.31
CA ASP A 275 -15.69 14.15 -4.05
C ASP A 275 -15.24 15.62 -4.17
N ALA A 276 -14.21 15.91 -4.99
CA ALA A 276 -13.72 17.26 -5.28
C ALA A 276 -14.52 17.98 -6.37
N GLY A 277 -15.59 17.39 -6.91
CA GLY A 277 -16.44 17.96 -7.95
C GLY A 277 -16.17 17.41 -9.37
N GLY A 278 -15.36 16.37 -9.53
CA GLY A 278 -15.16 15.66 -10.79
C GLY A 278 -16.43 14.95 -11.27
N LEU A 279 -16.50 14.63 -12.57
CA LEU A 279 -17.71 14.10 -13.20
C LEU A 279 -17.96 12.62 -12.83
N ILE A 280 -16.98 11.76 -13.04
CA ILE A 280 -17.13 10.31 -12.91
C ILE A 280 -15.80 9.66 -12.54
N SER A 281 -15.85 8.65 -11.70
CA SER A 281 -14.69 7.81 -11.40
C SER A 281 -15.06 6.34 -11.38
N TYR A 282 -14.11 5.50 -11.77
CA TYR A 282 -14.20 4.05 -11.60
C TYR A 282 -12.87 3.50 -11.10
N GLY A 283 -12.89 2.92 -9.91
CA GLY A 283 -11.67 2.41 -9.28
C GLY A 283 -11.91 1.68 -7.98
N ALA A 284 -10.81 1.29 -7.32
CA ALA A 284 -10.89 0.68 -6.01
C ALA A 284 -11.24 1.68 -4.93
N ASN A 285 -11.88 1.17 -3.90
CA ASN A 285 -12.00 1.88 -2.64
C ASN A 285 -10.62 1.94 -1.96
N SER A 286 -9.89 3.05 -2.18
CA SER A 286 -8.56 3.25 -1.62
C SER A 286 -8.51 3.06 -0.08
N PRO A 287 -9.43 3.62 0.71
CA PRO A 287 -9.46 3.40 2.16
C PRO A 287 -9.44 1.93 2.57
N THR A 288 -10.18 1.06 1.88
CA THR A 288 -10.21 -0.37 2.18
C THR A 288 -8.83 -1.02 1.99
N MET A 289 -8.12 -0.68 0.92
CA MET A 289 -6.77 -1.20 0.65
C MET A 289 -5.78 -0.79 1.76
N TYR A 290 -5.81 0.48 2.16
CA TYR A 290 -4.95 0.99 3.22
C TYR A 290 -5.28 0.33 4.57
N GLN A 291 -6.56 0.12 4.88
CA GLN A 291 -6.98 -0.57 6.11
C GLN A 291 -6.49 -2.02 6.13
N GLN A 292 -6.57 -2.73 5.01
CA GLN A 292 -6.03 -4.09 4.89
C GLN A 292 -4.52 -4.12 5.08
N ALA A 293 -3.79 -3.16 4.49
CA ALA A 293 -2.34 -3.04 4.70
C ALA A 293 -2.00 -2.80 6.18
N GLY A 294 -2.77 -1.96 6.90
CA GLY A 294 -2.62 -1.77 8.35
C GLY A 294 -2.81 -3.07 9.14
N SER A 295 -3.81 -3.88 8.77
CA SER A 295 -4.01 -5.19 9.38
C SER A 295 -2.84 -6.15 9.11
N TYR A 296 -2.25 -6.12 7.91
CA TYR A 296 -1.06 -6.93 7.58
C TYR A 296 0.17 -6.50 8.38
N VAL A 297 0.40 -5.20 8.50
CA VAL A 297 1.44 -4.65 9.37
C VAL A 297 1.27 -5.18 10.81
N GLY A 298 0.06 -5.11 11.35
CA GLY A 298 -0.21 -5.63 12.68
C GLY A 298 0.05 -7.13 12.83
N ARG A 299 -0.23 -7.93 11.80
CA ARG A 299 0.11 -9.38 11.80
C ARG A 299 1.63 -9.60 11.78
N ILE A 300 2.38 -8.83 10.98
CA ILE A 300 3.83 -8.90 10.92
C ILE A 300 4.45 -8.49 12.26
N LEU A 301 3.96 -7.44 12.90
CA LEU A 301 4.40 -7.03 14.24
C LEU A 301 4.13 -8.10 15.32
N LYS A 302 3.17 -9.00 15.08
CA LYS A 302 2.88 -10.19 15.91
C LYS A 302 3.69 -11.43 15.50
N GLY A 303 4.62 -11.30 14.55
CA GLY A 303 5.55 -12.37 14.16
C GLY A 303 5.13 -13.16 12.90
N ALA A 304 4.08 -12.75 12.17
CA ALA A 304 3.77 -13.38 10.89
C ALA A 304 4.85 -13.02 9.85
N LEU A 305 5.26 -13.99 9.03
CA LEU A 305 6.20 -13.76 7.95
C LEU A 305 5.47 -13.23 6.71
N PRO A 306 6.05 -12.31 5.95
CA PRO A 306 5.48 -11.88 4.67
C PRO A 306 5.15 -13.03 3.71
N SER A 307 5.99 -14.07 3.69
CA SER A 307 5.80 -15.28 2.88
C SER A 307 4.52 -16.06 3.20
N ASP A 308 4.01 -15.93 4.43
CA ASP A 308 2.80 -16.62 4.90
C ASP A 308 1.53 -15.77 4.71
N LEU A 309 1.69 -14.54 4.23
CA LEU A 309 0.63 -13.59 3.97
C LEU A 309 0.37 -13.48 2.46
N PRO A 310 -0.71 -14.10 1.93
CA PRO A 310 -1.07 -13.94 0.52
C PRO A 310 -1.24 -12.48 0.14
N VAL A 311 -0.90 -12.11 -1.09
CA VAL A 311 -1.25 -10.78 -1.60
C VAL A 311 -2.76 -10.65 -1.65
N MET A 312 -3.32 -9.71 -0.90
CA MET A 312 -4.76 -9.46 -0.90
C MET A 312 -5.18 -8.71 -2.16
N GLN A 313 -6.33 -9.12 -2.69
CA GLN A 313 -7.00 -8.42 -3.77
C GLN A 313 -8.29 -7.82 -3.21
N PRO A 314 -8.47 -6.50 -3.20
CA PRO A 314 -9.74 -5.90 -2.81
C PRO A 314 -10.82 -6.30 -3.81
N ILE A 315 -11.97 -6.69 -3.28
CA ILE A 315 -13.08 -7.23 -4.06
C ILE A 315 -13.98 -6.10 -4.58
N LYS A 316 -13.92 -4.90 -3.97
CA LYS A 316 -14.87 -3.83 -4.28
C LYS A 316 -14.25 -2.75 -5.15
N LEU A 317 -14.78 -2.65 -6.38
CA LEU A 317 -14.62 -1.50 -7.27
C LEU A 317 -15.84 -0.59 -7.07
N GLU A 318 -15.65 0.70 -7.25
CA GLU A 318 -16.72 1.70 -7.09
C GLU A 318 -16.83 2.54 -8.36
N LEU A 319 -18.06 2.65 -8.88
CA LEU A 319 -18.46 3.62 -9.89
C LEU A 319 -19.17 4.78 -9.17
N VAL A 320 -18.58 5.96 -9.20
CA VAL A 320 -19.15 7.18 -8.59
C VAL A 320 -19.41 8.21 -9.66
N ILE A 321 -20.61 8.80 -9.66
CA ILE A 321 -21.06 9.80 -10.65
C ILE A 321 -21.55 11.06 -9.94
N ASN A 322 -21.18 12.23 -10.45
CA ASN A 322 -21.62 13.53 -9.93
C ASN A 322 -22.62 14.17 -10.89
N LEU A 323 -23.91 14.20 -10.50
CA LEU A 323 -24.98 14.76 -11.31
C LEU A 323 -24.91 16.29 -11.42
N LYS A 324 -24.40 16.99 -10.38
CA LYS A 324 -24.21 18.45 -10.46
C LYS A 324 -23.21 18.79 -11.57
N THR A 325 -22.12 18.04 -11.64
CA THR A 325 -21.07 18.24 -12.65
C THR A 325 -21.58 17.82 -14.02
N ALA A 326 -22.31 16.71 -14.12
CA ALA A 326 -22.93 16.28 -15.37
C ALA A 326 -23.87 17.36 -15.93
N LYS A 327 -24.76 17.92 -15.09
CA LYS A 327 -25.64 19.01 -15.44
C LYS A 327 -24.89 20.27 -15.87
N ALA A 328 -23.81 20.62 -15.18
CA ALA A 328 -22.99 21.77 -15.51
C ALA A 328 -22.29 21.63 -16.88
N PHE A 329 -21.93 20.40 -17.28
CA PHE A 329 -21.30 20.09 -18.56
C PHE A 329 -22.33 19.84 -19.69
N GLY A 330 -23.63 19.81 -19.39
CA GLY A 330 -24.67 19.45 -20.34
C GLY A 330 -24.62 17.97 -20.77
N VAL A 331 -24.07 17.11 -19.90
CA VAL A 331 -23.98 15.65 -20.11
C VAL A 331 -25.17 14.98 -19.46
N GLU A 332 -25.97 14.29 -20.26
CA GLU A 332 -27.07 13.45 -19.77
C GLU A 332 -26.49 12.06 -19.40
N ILE A 333 -26.72 11.64 -18.16
CA ILE A 333 -26.22 10.34 -17.69
C ILE A 333 -27.18 9.24 -18.12
N PRO A 334 -26.73 8.24 -18.90
CA PRO A 334 -27.57 7.13 -19.30
C PRO A 334 -28.14 6.37 -18.09
N PRO A 335 -29.42 5.93 -18.12
CA PRO A 335 -30.03 5.16 -17.03
C PRO A 335 -29.26 3.89 -16.69
N THR A 336 -28.60 3.28 -17.67
CA THR A 336 -27.72 2.12 -17.49
C THR A 336 -26.54 2.42 -16.57
N LEU A 337 -25.88 3.57 -16.74
CA LEU A 337 -24.78 3.99 -15.87
C LEU A 337 -25.24 4.36 -14.47
N LEU A 338 -26.43 5.00 -14.35
CA LEU A 338 -27.02 5.28 -13.03
C LEU A 338 -27.36 3.99 -12.27
N ALA A 339 -27.83 2.97 -12.96
CA ALA A 339 -28.13 1.67 -12.34
C ALA A 339 -26.86 0.89 -11.93
N LEU A 340 -25.74 1.15 -12.57
CA LEU A 340 -24.44 0.53 -12.27
C LEU A 340 -23.66 1.30 -11.20
N ALA A 341 -24.01 2.57 -10.93
CA ALA A 341 -23.31 3.41 -9.99
C ALA A 341 -23.47 2.89 -8.55
N ASP A 342 -22.35 2.76 -7.85
CA ASP A 342 -22.34 2.47 -6.40
C ASP A 342 -22.78 3.70 -5.60
N GLU A 343 -22.49 4.91 -6.12
CA GLU A 343 -22.85 6.17 -5.49
C GLU A 343 -23.10 7.25 -6.55
N VAL A 344 -24.14 8.03 -6.32
CA VAL A 344 -24.51 9.20 -7.14
C VAL A 344 -24.54 10.43 -6.23
N ILE A 345 -23.71 11.43 -6.56
CA ILE A 345 -23.64 12.71 -5.84
C ILE A 345 -24.60 13.70 -6.51
N GLU A 346 -25.58 14.19 -5.75
CA GLU A 346 -26.61 15.14 -6.18
C GLU A 346 -26.28 16.61 -5.80
#